data_1105d235e704ef27e7227b6f5638f514
#
_entry.id   1105d235e704ef27e7227b6f5638f514
#
_cell.length_a   1.000
_cell.length_b   1.000
_cell.length_c   1.000
_cell.angle_alpha   90.00
_cell.angle_beta   90.00
_cell.angle_gamma   90.00
#
_symmetry.space_group_name_H-M   'P 1'
#
loop_
_entity.id
_entity.type
_entity.pdbx_description
1 polymer ?
#
loop_
_entity_poly.entity_id
_entity_poly.type
_entity_poly.pdbx_seq_one_letter_code
_entity_poly.pdbx_strand_id
1 'polypeptide(L)'
;MSNENKTIHEFDFNLICEYFSNVERQGPGSPEATLKALSFIDNLADNSRIADLGCGTGGQTMILAENAPGQITGLDLFPEFINIFNRNAKQSD
;
A
#
# COMPACT_ATOMS: atom_id res chain seq x y z
N MET A 1 -16.77 18.53 26.46
CA MET A 1 -16.99 18.16 25.09
C MET A 1 -16.78 16.67 24.92
N SER A 2 -17.43 16.15 23.95
CA SER A 2 -17.49 14.71 23.80
C SER A 2 -16.18 14.06 23.42
N ASN A 3 -15.26 14.85 22.87
CA ASN A 3 -14.00 14.26 22.38
C ASN A 3 -13.07 13.81 23.48
N GLU A 4 -13.28 14.30 24.69
CA GLU A 4 -12.45 13.85 25.79
C GLU A 4 -12.62 12.38 26.09
N ASN A 5 -13.70 11.77 25.60
CA ASN A 5 -13.93 10.35 25.81
C ASN A 5 -13.51 9.50 24.63
N LYS A 6 -12.95 10.08 23.60
CA LYS A 6 -12.47 9.32 22.45
C LYS A 6 -11.27 8.48 22.85
N THR A 7 -11.31 7.24 22.41
CA THR A 7 -10.17 6.36 22.54
C THR A 7 -9.24 6.57 21.35
N ILE A 8 -8.09 5.93 21.41
CA ILE A 8 -7.16 6.01 20.30
C ILE A 8 -7.75 5.37 19.04
N HIS A 9 -8.70 4.46 19.20
CA HIS A 9 -9.39 3.84 18.06
C HIS A 9 -10.34 4.79 17.36
N GLU A 10 -10.85 5.75 18.11
CA GLU A 10 -11.76 6.73 17.54
C GLU A 10 -11.04 7.99 17.11
N PHE A 11 -9.75 8.07 17.42
CA PHE A 11 -8.95 9.20 17.00
C PHE A 11 -8.99 9.26 15.49
N ASP A 12 -9.24 10.38 15.03
CA ASP A 12 -9.63 10.79 13.70
C ASP A 12 -8.98 10.01 12.56
N PHE A 13 -9.54 8.83 12.28
CA PHE A 13 -9.08 8.03 11.15
C PHE A 13 -9.32 8.74 9.83
N ASN A 14 -10.35 9.58 9.76
CA ASN A 14 -10.62 10.33 8.52
C ASN A 14 -9.49 11.32 8.23
N LEU A 15 -8.99 11.98 9.26
CA LEU A 15 -7.89 12.92 9.09
C LEU A 15 -6.61 12.20 8.66
N ILE A 16 -6.34 11.06 9.29
CA ILE A 16 -5.18 10.25 8.94
C ILE A 16 -5.28 9.78 7.48
N CYS A 17 -6.46 9.31 7.12
CA CYS A 17 -6.70 8.84 5.77
C CYS A 17 -6.53 9.98 4.76
N GLU A 18 -7.04 11.15 5.08
CA GLU A 18 -6.92 12.30 4.21
C GLU A 18 -5.45 12.69 4.01
N TYR A 19 -4.69 12.72 5.09
CA TYR A 19 -3.28 13.06 5.01
C TYR A 19 -2.52 12.08 4.12
N PHE A 20 -2.67 10.78 4.41
CA PHE A 20 -1.90 9.77 3.69
C PHE A 20 -2.39 9.57 2.26
N SER A 21 -3.65 9.92 1.96
CA SER A 21 -4.13 9.82 0.59
C SER A 21 -3.43 10.80 -0.35
N ASN A 22 -2.84 11.86 0.20
CA ASN A 22 -2.21 12.88 -0.60
C ASN A 22 -0.70 12.73 -0.70
N VAL A 23 -0.15 11.63 -0.17
CA VAL A 23 1.27 11.37 -0.30
C VAL A 23 1.50 10.19 -1.23
N GLU A 24 2.59 10.24 -1.97
CA GLU A 24 2.88 9.23 -2.98
C GLU A 24 3.27 7.91 -2.35
N ARG A 25 3.98 7.94 -1.24
CA ARG A 25 4.37 6.76 -0.50
C ARG A 25 4.02 6.95 0.97
N GLN A 26 3.30 6.00 1.52
CA GLN A 26 2.66 6.11 2.82
C GLN A 26 3.35 5.35 3.92
N GLY A 27 4.59 5.35 4.01
CA GLY A 27 5.25 4.65 5.07
C GLY A 27 6.74 4.78 4.94
N PRO A 28 7.47 4.21 5.88
CA PRO A 28 8.93 4.23 5.81
C PRO A 28 9.42 3.36 4.66
N GLY A 29 10.65 3.58 4.29
CA GLY A 29 11.26 2.82 3.23
C GLY A 29 11.33 3.60 1.93
N SER A 30 11.67 2.90 0.87
CA SER A 30 11.91 3.51 -0.42
C SER A 30 11.76 2.45 -1.51
N PRO A 31 11.68 2.84 -2.78
CA PRO A 31 11.73 1.86 -3.86
C PRO A 31 12.95 0.97 -3.77
N GLU A 32 14.10 1.53 -3.43
CA GLU A 32 15.33 0.76 -3.29
C GLU A 32 15.25 -0.29 -2.19
N ALA A 33 14.65 0.07 -1.05
CA ALA A 33 14.45 -0.87 0.05
C ALA A 33 13.49 -1.99 -0.36
N THR A 34 12.44 -1.66 -1.08
CA THR A 34 11.48 -2.65 -1.58
C THR A 34 12.17 -3.62 -2.53
N LEU A 35 12.97 -3.12 -3.45
CA LEU A 35 13.67 -3.95 -4.39
C LEU A 35 14.69 -4.85 -3.70
N LYS A 36 15.38 -4.32 -2.69
CA LYS A 36 16.32 -5.12 -1.93
C LYS A 36 15.62 -6.26 -1.19
N ALA A 37 14.49 -5.96 -0.57
CA ALA A 37 13.71 -6.99 0.11
C ALA A 37 13.25 -8.07 -0.88
N LEU A 38 12.82 -7.66 -2.06
CA LEU A 38 12.39 -8.60 -3.09
C LEU A 38 13.54 -9.50 -3.52
N SER A 39 14.74 -9.00 -3.54
CA SER A 39 15.90 -9.77 -3.98
C SER A 39 16.24 -10.94 -3.07
N PHE A 40 15.72 -10.94 -1.84
CA PHE A 40 15.93 -12.06 -0.91
C PHE A 40 14.95 -13.21 -1.12
N ILE A 41 13.97 -13.05 -1.98
CA ILE A 41 12.95 -14.06 -2.21
C ILE A 41 13.36 -14.90 -3.42
N ASP A 42 13.53 -16.18 -3.18
CA ASP A 42 13.85 -17.12 -4.27
C ASP A 42 12.57 -17.71 -4.85
N ASN A 43 12.69 -18.30 -6.00
CA ASN A 43 11.63 -19.12 -6.59
C ASN A 43 10.38 -18.35 -7.02
N LEU A 44 10.48 -17.05 -7.25
CA LEU A 44 9.37 -16.31 -7.85
C LEU A 44 9.25 -16.69 -9.31
N ALA A 45 8.02 -16.89 -9.75
CA ALA A 45 7.72 -17.31 -11.11
C ALA A 45 6.46 -16.60 -11.60
N ASP A 46 6.16 -16.79 -12.88
CA ASP A 46 5.00 -16.12 -13.47
C ASP A 46 3.68 -16.51 -12.83
N ASN A 47 3.62 -17.68 -12.20
CA ASN A 47 2.41 -18.11 -11.49
C ASN A 47 2.44 -17.81 -10.01
N SER A 48 3.40 -17.07 -9.54
CA SER A 48 3.47 -16.67 -8.13
C SER A 48 2.37 -15.69 -7.80
N ARG A 49 1.91 -15.75 -6.55
CA ARG A 49 0.92 -14.80 -6.03
C ARG A 49 1.52 -14.11 -4.82
N ILE A 50 1.55 -12.80 -4.87
CA ILE A 50 2.14 -11.98 -3.81
C ILE A 50 1.06 -11.06 -3.26
N ALA A 51 0.97 -11.01 -1.93
CA ALA A 51 0.05 -10.11 -1.26
C ALA A 51 0.84 -9.01 -0.57
N ASP A 52 0.42 -7.78 -0.78
CA ASP A 52 1.00 -6.61 -0.11
C ASP A 52 0.00 -6.13 0.93
N LEU A 53 0.24 -6.48 2.18
CA LEU A 53 -0.66 -6.16 3.27
C LEU A 53 -0.40 -4.72 3.72
N GLY A 54 -1.49 -3.95 3.85
CA GLY A 54 -1.37 -2.55 4.18
C GLY A 54 -0.81 -1.74 3.02
N CYS A 55 -1.31 -2.01 1.81
CA CYS A 55 -0.73 -1.43 0.59
C CYS A 55 -0.94 0.08 0.47
N GLY A 56 -1.88 0.65 1.21
CA GLY A 56 -2.20 2.06 1.09
C GLY A 56 -2.66 2.42 -0.31
N THR A 57 -2.10 3.47 -0.88
CA THR A 57 -2.43 3.89 -2.23
C THR A 57 -1.59 3.20 -3.30
N GLY A 58 -0.74 2.27 -2.91
CA GLY A 58 -0.10 1.38 -3.84
C GLY A 58 1.32 1.72 -4.26
N GLY A 59 1.97 2.65 -3.56
CA GLY A 59 3.34 3.03 -3.94
C GLY A 59 4.29 1.86 -3.98
N GLN A 60 4.34 1.09 -2.90
CA GLN A 60 5.19 -0.10 -2.84
C GLN A 60 4.67 -1.20 -3.75
N THR A 61 3.36 -1.35 -3.82
CA THR A 61 2.75 -2.40 -4.65
C THR A 61 3.12 -2.23 -6.11
N MET A 62 3.17 -1.00 -6.58
CA MET A 62 3.56 -0.73 -7.96
C MET A 62 5.01 -1.10 -8.22
N ILE A 63 5.90 -0.85 -7.25
CA ILE A 63 7.29 -1.25 -7.38
C ILE A 63 7.39 -2.77 -7.49
N LEU A 64 6.62 -3.48 -6.67
CA LEU A 64 6.58 -4.94 -6.75
C LEU A 64 6.05 -5.41 -8.10
N ALA A 65 4.97 -4.79 -8.58
CA ALA A 65 4.36 -5.21 -9.84
C ALA A 65 5.29 -5.01 -11.03
N GLU A 66 6.11 -3.97 -10.98
CA GLU A 66 7.05 -3.68 -12.06
C GLU A 66 8.26 -4.60 -12.06
N ASN A 67 8.59 -5.19 -10.93
CA ASN A 67 9.87 -5.88 -10.75
C ASN A 67 9.75 -7.35 -10.37
N ALA A 68 8.57 -7.83 -10.04
CA ALA A 68 8.38 -9.23 -9.67
C ALA A 68 7.50 -9.93 -10.70
N PRO A 69 7.76 -11.20 -10.98
CA PRO A 69 6.84 -11.95 -11.81
C PRO A 69 5.61 -12.37 -11.02
N GLY A 70 4.54 -12.69 -11.73
CA GLY A 70 3.34 -13.18 -11.08
C GLY A 70 2.33 -12.10 -10.81
N GLN A 71 1.38 -12.41 -9.95
CA GLN A 71 0.26 -11.54 -9.64
C GLN A 71 0.44 -10.89 -8.27
N ILE A 72 0.29 -9.58 -8.22
CA ILE A 72 0.39 -8.82 -6.99
C ILE A 72 -1.01 -8.36 -6.59
N THR A 73 -1.35 -8.57 -5.32
CA THR A 73 -2.63 -8.13 -4.77
C THR A 73 -2.36 -7.22 -3.58
N GLY A 74 -2.90 -6.02 -3.62
CA GLY A 74 -2.81 -5.09 -2.50
C GLY A 74 -4.01 -5.19 -1.59
N LEU A 75 -3.79 -5.15 -0.29
CA LEU A 75 -4.83 -5.23 0.72
C LEU A 75 -4.66 -4.10 1.71
N ASP A 76 -5.74 -3.38 2.00
CA ASP A 76 -5.69 -2.32 2.99
C ASP A 76 -7.04 -2.17 3.66
N LEU A 77 -7.01 -1.61 4.87
CA LEU A 77 -8.20 -1.42 5.68
C LEU A 77 -9.04 -0.24 5.20
N PHE A 78 -8.45 0.76 4.56
CA PHE A 78 -9.14 1.99 4.19
C PHE A 78 -9.59 1.96 2.74
N PRO A 79 -10.92 1.97 2.48
CA PRO A 79 -11.43 1.98 1.10
C PRO A 79 -10.93 3.17 0.28
N GLU A 80 -10.73 4.31 0.92
CA GLU A 80 -10.22 5.48 0.21
C GLU A 80 -8.85 5.23 -0.40
N PHE A 81 -7.99 4.52 0.33
CA PHE A 81 -6.67 4.16 -0.20
C PHE A 81 -6.81 3.20 -1.38
N ILE A 82 -7.69 2.22 -1.25
CA ILE A 82 -7.90 1.23 -2.31
C ILE A 82 -8.44 1.89 -3.58
N ASN A 83 -9.30 2.89 -3.44
CA ASN A 83 -9.82 3.60 -4.60
C ASN A 83 -8.70 4.33 -5.33
N ILE A 84 -7.79 4.97 -4.60
CA ILE A 84 -6.65 5.64 -5.19
C ILE A 84 -5.71 4.63 -5.82
N PHE A 85 -5.48 3.52 -5.13
CA PHE A 85 -4.66 2.43 -5.63
C PHE A 85 -5.16 1.94 -6.99
N ASN A 86 -6.46 1.66 -7.08
CA ASN A 86 -7.04 1.14 -8.31
C ASN A 86 -6.90 2.15 -9.45
N ARG A 87 -7.08 3.42 -9.15
CA ARG A 87 -6.91 4.46 -10.16
C ARG A 87 -5.47 4.54 -10.66
N ASN A 88 -4.52 4.47 -9.72
CA ASN A 88 -3.10 4.50 -10.08
C ASN A 88 -2.69 3.28 -10.88
N ALA A 89 -3.23 2.12 -10.53
CA ALA A 89 -2.94 0.88 -11.25
C ALA A 89 -3.40 0.97 -12.69
N LYS A 90 -4.58 1.53 -12.92
CA LYS A 90 -5.09 1.70 -14.27
C LYS A 90 -4.23 2.63 -15.10
N GLN A 91 -3.71 3.67 -14.48
CA GLN A 91 -2.87 4.64 -15.20
C GLN A 91 -1.50 4.06 -15.55
N SER A 92 -1.05 3.07 -14.82
CA SER A 92 0.26 2.45 -15.05
C SER A 92 0.23 1.36 -16.10
N ASP A 93 -0.93 0.87 -16.41
CA ASP A 93 -1.07 -0.17 -17.46
C ASP A 93 -0.93 0.42 -18.88
#